data_07a7013df6f57eebb6ca00fb9dd2c22f
#
_entry.id   07a7013df6f57eebb6ca00fb9dd2c22f
#
_cell.length_a   1.000
_cell.length_b   1.000
_cell.length_c   1.000
_cell.angle_alpha   90.00
_cell.angle_beta   90.00
_cell.angle_gamma   90.00
#
_symmetry.space_group_name_H-M   'P 1'
#
loop_
_entity.id
_entity.type
_entity.pdbx_description
1 polymer ?
#
loop_
_entity_poly.entity_id
_entity_poly.type
_entity_poly.pdbx_seq_one_letter_code
_entity_poly.pdbx_strand_id
1 'polypeptide(L)'
;YADAVGGGDKMKRIFCTLSVIAFLILSACGAESEQSAVSRELGIDVSACEVISASDTHGGSHGDGTTFIVLDCADENVLDQIKKKSEWRAFPLDDTIKTLVYGIDNETERIGPYLTDQEGNPLVPEIENGYYVLIDRQVKEGWATGADILHRGSFNFTLGLYDADAELLYFCELDT
;
A
#
# COMPACT_ATOMS: atom_id res chain seq x y z
N TYR A 1 8.98 -32.91 66.10
CA TYR A 1 9.90 -32.37 65.05
C TYR A 1 9.27 -32.72 63.72
N ALA A 2 8.72 -31.78 63.08
CA ALA A 2 8.12 -31.96 61.75
C ALA A 2 8.47 -30.78 60.87
N ASP A 3 8.86 -31.07 59.70
CA ASP A 3 9.45 -30.30 58.65
C ASP A 3 8.61 -29.13 58.14
N ALA A 4 9.24 -28.01 57.97
CA ALA A 4 8.75 -26.87 57.17
C ALA A 4 9.77 -26.59 56.05
N VAL A 5 9.60 -27.25 54.92
CA VAL A 5 10.30 -26.88 53.66
C VAL A 5 9.32 -27.18 52.51
N GLY A 6 8.89 -26.17 51.79
CA GLY A 6 8.11 -26.40 50.57
C GLY A 6 7.41 -25.16 49.97
N GLY A 7 7.59 -23.93 50.48
CA GLY A 7 6.87 -22.78 49.97
C GLY A 7 7.61 -21.89 48.93
N GLY A 8 8.92 -22.00 48.80
CA GLY A 8 9.72 -21.04 48.05
C GLY A 8 9.81 -21.31 46.53
N ASP A 9 9.62 -22.56 46.14
CA ASP A 9 9.88 -22.94 44.74
C ASP A 9 8.68 -22.73 43.80
N LYS A 10 7.46 -22.81 44.35
CA LYS A 10 6.25 -22.49 43.57
C LYS A 10 6.10 -21.00 43.28
N MET A 11 6.52 -20.15 44.21
CA MET A 11 6.46 -18.68 44.03
C MET A 11 7.48 -18.19 43.01
N LYS A 12 8.67 -18.79 42.97
CA LYS A 12 9.70 -18.46 41.95
C LYS A 12 9.27 -18.89 40.53
N ARG A 13 8.60 -20.00 40.39
CA ARG A 13 8.09 -20.46 39.08
C ARG A 13 6.94 -19.61 38.55
N ILE A 14 6.06 -19.11 39.44
CA ILE A 14 4.95 -18.22 39.06
C ILE A 14 5.50 -16.85 38.64
N PHE A 15 6.54 -16.32 39.31
CA PHE A 15 7.17 -15.05 38.94
C PHE A 15 7.91 -15.14 37.59
N CYS A 16 8.58 -16.26 37.29
CA CYS A 16 9.23 -16.46 35.99
C CYS A 16 8.22 -16.57 34.84
N THR A 17 7.10 -17.28 35.03
CA THR A 17 6.07 -17.41 33.98
C THR A 17 5.33 -16.12 33.74
N LEU A 18 5.03 -15.31 34.75
CA LEU A 18 4.44 -13.98 34.54
C LEU A 18 5.39 -13.02 33.85
N SER A 19 6.70 -13.07 34.13
CA SER A 19 7.69 -12.23 33.47
C SER A 19 7.88 -12.55 31.99
N VAL A 20 7.78 -13.82 31.59
CA VAL A 20 7.87 -14.24 30.18
C VAL A 20 6.61 -13.83 29.41
N ILE A 21 5.43 -13.93 30.03
CA ILE A 21 4.16 -13.49 29.38
C ILE A 21 4.13 -11.98 29.24
N ALA A 22 4.65 -11.20 30.21
CA ALA A 22 4.75 -9.75 30.11
C ALA A 22 5.73 -9.30 29.04
N PHE A 23 6.78 -10.08 28.74
CA PHE A 23 7.77 -9.76 27.70
C PHE A 23 7.23 -10.05 26.30
N LEU A 24 6.33 -11.03 26.16
CA LEU A 24 5.66 -11.34 24.87
C LEU A 24 4.59 -10.29 24.48
N ILE A 25 4.04 -9.55 25.45
CA ILE A 25 3.06 -8.50 25.18
C ILE A 25 3.72 -7.18 24.79
N LEU A 26 4.99 -6.94 25.15
CA LEU A 26 5.74 -5.73 24.83
C LEU A 26 6.41 -5.74 23.44
N SER A 27 6.33 -6.86 22.69
CA SER A 27 6.85 -6.96 21.32
C SER A 27 5.82 -6.61 20.24
N ALA A 28 4.59 -6.29 20.61
CA ALA A 28 3.57 -5.76 19.73
C ALA A 28 3.62 -4.22 19.69
N CYS A 29 4.82 -3.65 19.50
CA CYS A 29 4.95 -2.29 18.99
C CYS A 29 4.70 -2.42 17.49
N GLY A 30 3.40 -2.25 17.11
CA GLY A 30 2.87 -2.65 15.83
C GLY A 30 3.52 -1.91 14.68
N ALA A 31 4.09 -2.65 13.76
CA ALA A 31 4.17 -2.19 12.39
C ALA A 31 2.72 -1.87 11.94
N GLU A 32 2.54 -0.73 11.31
CA GLU A 32 1.27 -0.38 10.70
C GLU A 32 0.90 -1.48 9.70
N SER A 33 -0.37 -1.91 9.68
CA SER A 33 -0.78 -2.92 8.68
C SER A 33 -0.86 -2.27 7.30
N GLU A 34 -0.70 -3.07 6.24
CA GLU A 34 -0.82 -2.64 4.85
C GLU A 34 -2.18 -1.94 4.61
N GLN A 35 -3.26 -2.51 5.14
CA GLN A 35 -4.60 -1.91 5.02
C GLN A 35 -4.68 -0.55 5.71
N SER A 36 -4.04 -0.37 6.87
CA SER A 36 -4.03 0.92 7.58
C SER A 36 -3.26 1.98 6.80
N ALA A 37 -2.10 1.61 6.25
CA ALA A 37 -1.31 2.49 5.40
C ALA A 37 -2.09 2.90 4.14
N VAL A 38 -2.65 1.94 3.41
CA VAL A 38 -3.46 2.19 2.21
C VAL A 38 -4.69 3.05 2.54
N SER A 39 -5.40 2.75 3.65
CA SER A 39 -6.57 3.53 4.07
C SER A 39 -6.22 4.99 4.33
N ARG A 40 -5.09 5.24 5.01
CA ARG A 40 -4.62 6.59 5.29
C ARG A 40 -4.27 7.35 4.02
N GLU A 41 -3.49 6.74 3.14
CA GLU A 41 -2.99 7.38 1.92
C GLU A 41 -4.12 7.65 0.91
N LEU A 42 -5.02 6.70 0.69
CA LEU A 42 -6.10 6.84 -0.29
C LEU A 42 -7.37 7.50 0.29
N GLY A 43 -7.44 7.67 1.61
CA GLY A 43 -8.59 8.28 2.29
C GLY A 43 -9.87 7.45 2.20
N ILE A 44 -9.77 6.15 2.03
CA ILE A 44 -10.87 5.18 2.02
C ILE A 44 -10.58 4.07 3.04
N ASP A 45 -11.60 3.49 3.65
CA ASP A 45 -11.42 2.39 4.60
C ASP A 45 -11.35 1.05 3.87
N VAL A 46 -10.16 0.44 3.90
CA VAL A 46 -9.90 -0.89 3.35
C VAL A 46 -9.48 -1.89 4.43
N SER A 47 -9.78 -1.58 5.71
CA SER A 47 -9.34 -2.38 6.86
C SER A 47 -9.87 -3.81 6.86
N ALA A 48 -10.99 -4.05 6.18
CA ALA A 48 -11.62 -5.36 6.05
C ALA A 48 -11.20 -6.11 4.75
N CYS A 49 -10.52 -5.45 3.80
CA CYS A 49 -10.01 -6.11 2.60
C CYS A 49 -8.90 -7.11 2.93
N GLU A 50 -8.78 -8.18 2.15
CA GLU A 50 -7.70 -9.16 2.27
C GLU A 50 -6.46 -8.72 1.50
N VAL A 51 -5.27 -8.78 2.10
CA VAL A 51 -4.00 -8.54 1.40
C VAL A 51 -3.64 -9.76 0.57
N ILE A 52 -3.73 -9.65 -0.76
CA ILE A 52 -3.33 -10.71 -1.70
C ILE A 52 -1.81 -10.73 -1.86
N SER A 53 -1.21 -9.55 -2.03
CA SER A 53 0.24 -9.41 -2.15
C SER A 53 0.68 -8.04 -1.66
N ALA A 54 1.90 -7.98 -1.12
CA ALA A 54 2.57 -6.76 -0.74
C ALA A 54 4.06 -6.89 -1.03
N SER A 55 4.64 -5.84 -1.62
CA SER A 55 6.07 -5.72 -1.84
C SER A 55 6.50 -4.28 -1.63
N ASP A 56 7.70 -4.10 -1.07
CA ASP A 56 8.32 -2.81 -0.86
C ASP A 56 9.79 -2.93 -1.21
N THR A 57 10.26 -2.07 -2.12
CA THR A 57 11.65 -2.03 -2.56
C THR A 57 12.39 -0.79 -2.06
N HIS A 58 11.72 0.05 -1.25
CA HIS A 58 12.36 1.22 -0.67
C HIS A 58 13.56 0.81 0.17
N GLY A 59 14.69 1.47 -0.07
CA GLY A 59 15.93 1.16 0.63
C GLY A 59 17.02 2.17 0.35
N GLY A 60 18.13 2.03 1.09
CA GLY A 60 19.27 2.93 0.91
C GLY A 60 19.09 4.32 1.55
N SER A 61 20.06 5.21 1.29
CA SER A 61 20.13 6.53 1.91
C SER A 61 19.19 7.57 1.32
N HIS A 62 18.61 7.31 0.16
CA HIS A 62 17.74 8.25 -0.58
C HIS A 62 16.25 7.92 -0.47
N GLY A 63 15.91 6.71 -0.05
CA GLY A 63 14.52 6.28 0.10
C GLY A 63 13.82 5.96 -1.23
N ASP A 64 14.59 5.87 -2.34
CA ASP A 64 14.04 5.51 -3.64
C ASP A 64 13.49 4.08 -3.62
N GLY A 65 12.37 3.86 -4.28
CA GLY A 65 11.76 2.54 -4.34
C GLY A 65 10.31 2.57 -4.81
N THR A 66 9.72 1.38 -4.80
CA THR A 66 8.32 1.17 -5.14
C THR A 66 7.66 0.32 -4.06
N THR A 67 6.54 0.80 -3.52
CA THR A 67 5.60 -0.02 -2.76
C THR A 67 4.48 -0.46 -3.70
N PHE A 68 4.15 -1.75 -3.68
CA PHE A 68 3.04 -2.32 -4.44
C PHE A 68 2.23 -3.27 -3.56
N ILE A 69 0.93 -2.97 -3.38
CA ILE A 69 0.02 -3.76 -2.57
C ILE A 69 -1.23 -4.06 -3.39
N VAL A 70 -1.69 -5.31 -3.35
CA VAL A 70 -2.95 -5.74 -3.95
C VAL A 70 -3.88 -6.21 -2.84
N LEU A 71 -5.06 -5.63 -2.81
CA LEU A 71 -6.11 -5.96 -1.84
C LEU A 71 -7.32 -6.53 -2.58
N ASP A 72 -7.84 -7.65 -2.09
CA ASP A 72 -9.18 -8.15 -2.43
C ASP A 72 -10.20 -7.44 -1.54
N CYS A 73 -11.09 -6.69 -2.17
CA CYS A 73 -12.12 -5.90 -1.51
C CYS A 73 -13.54 -6.38 -1.92
N ALA A 74 -13.66 -7.63 -2.35
CA ALA A 74 -14.95 -8.28 -2.58
C ALA A 74 -15.77 -8.23 -1.29
N ASP A 75 -17.08 -8.05 -1.42
CA ASP A 75 -18.02 -7.93 -0.30
C ASP A 75 -17.88 -6.67 0.57
N GLU A 76 -16.92 -5.78 0.27
CA GLU A 76 -16.70 -4.54 1.02
C GLU A 76 -17.31 -3.32 0.31
N ASN A 77 -17.67 -2.30 1.08
CA ASN A 77 -18.26 -1.07 0.54
C ASN A 77 -17.23 -0.09 -0.04
N VAL A 78 -16.06 -0.60 -0.49
CA VAL A 78 -14.96 0.22 -1.00
C VAL A 78 -15.37 1.02 -2.23
N LEU A 79 -16.06 0.39 -3.18
CA LEU A 79 -16.58 1.06 -4.37
C LEU A 79 -17.53 2.22 -4.03
N ASP A 80 -18.37 2.04 -3.01
CA ASP A 80 -19.29 3.08 -2.56
C ASP A 80 -18.57 4.25 -1.88
N GLN A 81 -17.45 3.99 -1.21
CA GLN A 81 -16.59 5.03 -0.66
C GLN A 81 -15.89 5.79 -1.77
N ILE A 82 -15.30 5.08 -2.74
CA ILE A 82 -14.63 5.66 -3.91
C ILE A 82 -15.55 6.61 -4.66
N LYS A 83 -16.78 6.20 -4.96
CA LYS A 83 -17.78 7.01 -5.67
C LYS A 83 -18.18 8.30 -4.95
N LYS A 84 -17.96 8.39 -3.65
CA LYS A 84 -18.25 9.59 -2.84
C LYS A 84 -17.09 10.59 -2.80
N LYS A 85 -15.92 10.18 -3.30
CA LYS A 85 -14.68 10.98 -3.26
C LYS A 85 -14.47 11.67 -4.60
N SER A 86 -14.41 13.00 -4.60
CA SER A 86 -14.21 13.80 -5.81
C SER A 86 -12.84 13.63 -6.45
N GLU A 87 -11.84 13.17 -5.68
CA GLU A 87 -10.47 12.92 -6.10
C GLU A 87 -10.33 11.67 -6.97
N TRP A 88 -11.21 10.70 -6.76
CA TRP A 88 -11.27 9.49 -7.56
C TRP A 88 -11.99 9.73 -8.88
N ARG A 89 -11.41 9.25 -9.96
CA ARG A 89 -11.94 9.36 -11.31
C ARG A 89 -12.32 8.01 -11.85
N ALA A 90 -13.41 7.97 -12.61
CA ALA A 90 -13.79 6.75 -13.34
C ALA A 90 -12.87 6.52 -14.54
N PHE A 91 -12.68 5.28 -14.92
CA PHE A 91 -12.03 4.91 -16.18
C PHE A 91 -12.77 5.49 -17.38
N PRO A 92 -12.11 5.71 -18.54
CA PRO A 92 -10.76 5.28 -18.85
C PRO A 92 -9.69 6.13 -18.15
N LEU A 93 -8.50 5.55 -17.98
CA LEU A 93 -7.34 6.27 -17.47
C LEU A 93 -7.02 7.47 -18.37
N ASP A 94 -6.63 8.59 -17.75
CA ASP A 94 -6.02 9.68 -18.53
C ASP A 94 -4.63 9.30 -19.05
N ASP A 95 -4.12 10.06 -20.03
CA ASP A 95 -2.86 9.74 -20.71
C ASP A 95 -1.67 9.71 -19.73
N THR A 96 -1.69 10.55 -18.69
CA THR A 96 -0.64 10.58 -17.67
C THR A 96 -0.59 9.26 -16.90
N ILE A 97 -1.73 8.84 -16.33
CA ILE A 97 -1.81 7.60 -15.56
C ILE A 97 -1.51 6.40 -16.45
N LYS A 98 -2.06 6.39 -17.66
CA LYS A 98 -1.79 5.34 -18.64
C LYS A 98 -0.28 5.21 -18.93
N THR A 99 0.43 6.35 -19.06
CA THR A 99 1.87 6.36 -19.29
C THR A 99 2.65 5.88 -18.07
N LEU A 100 2.24 6.29 -16.87
CA LEU A 100 2.89 5.84 -15.63
C LEU A 100 2.78 4.32 -15.44
N VAL A 101 1.61 3.75 -15.74
CA VAL A 101 1.31 2.34 -15.48
C VAL A 101 1.74 1.42 -16.62
N TYR A 102 1.40 1.77 -17.87
CA TYR A 102 1.57 0.88 -19.03
C TYR A 102 2.64 1.39 -20.03
N GLY A 103 3.03 2.65 -19.89
CA GLY A 103 3.99 3.27 -20.82
C GLY A 103 3.38 3.66 -22.17
N ILE A 104 4.23 4.30 -22.97
CA ILE A 104 4.02 4.57 -24.38
C ILE A 104 5.19 3.94 -25.13
N ASP A 105 4.91 3.09 -26.11
CA ASP A 105 5.91 2.52 -27.01
C ASP A 105 5.36 2.59 -28.42
N ASN A 106 5.84 3.55 -29.21
CA ASN A 106 5.48 3.75 -30.61
C ASN A 106 6.73 4.12 -31.45
N GLU A 107 6.56 4.34 -32.74
CA GLU A 107 7.66 4.62 -33.67
C GLU A 107 8.49 5.87 -33.31
N THR A 108 7.92 6.80 -32.58
CA THR A 108 8.52 8.13 -32.30
C THR A 108 8.88 8.36 -30.84
N GLU A 109 8.30 7.58 -29.94
CA GLU A 109 8.38 7.86 -28.51
C GLU A 109 8.32 6.57 -27.70
N ARG A 110 9.19 6.49 -26.68
CA ARG A 110 9.17 5.44 -25.67
C ARG A 110 9.27 6.06 -24.27
N ILE A 111 8.18 6.01 -23.53
CA ILE A 111 8.10 6.57 -22.17
C ILE A 111 7.45 5.54 -21.24
N GLY A 112 8.09 5.27 -20.09
CA GLY A 112 7.60 4.27 -19.14
C GLY A 112 7.59 2.84 -19.71
N PRO A 113 6.80 1.92 -19.13
CA PRO A 113 6.10 2.09 -17.85
C PRO A 113 7.05 2.38 -16.68
N TYR A 114 6.55 3.02 -15.62
CA TYR A 114 7.36 3.34 -14.44
C TYR A 114 7.06 2.42 -13.26
N LEU A 115 5.86 1.86 -13.20
CA LEU A 115 5.43 0.88 -12.19
C LEU A 115 5.63 -0.53 -12.76
N THR A 116 6.85 -1.06 -12.61
CA THR A 116 7.25 -2.35 -13.23
C THR A 116 7.81 -3.33 -12.21
N ASP A 117 7.68 -4.61 -12.56
CA ASP A 117 8.43 -5.69 -11.92
C ASP A 117 9.92 -5.68 -12.32
N GLN A 118 10.69 -6.66 -11.84
CA GLN A 118 12.12 -6.79 -12.13
C GLN A 118 12.41 -7.13 -13.60
N GLU A 119 11.45 -7.69 -14.32
CA GLU A 119 11.51 -8.03 -15.74
C GLU A 119 11.10 -6.84 -16.64
N GLY A 120 10.58 -5.75 -16.05
CA GLY A 120 10.10 -4.56 -16.76
C GLY A 120 8.65 -4.64 -17.21
N ASN A 121 7.88 -5.62 -16.75
CA ASN A 121 6.45 -5.70 -17.03
C ASN A 121 5.65 -4.78 -16.09
N PRO A 122 4.53 -4.20 -16.52
CA PRO A 122 3.66 -3.43 -15.65
C PRO A 122 3.20 -4.25 -14.43
N LEU A 123 3.25 -3.63 -13.24
CA LEU A 123 2.77 -4.25 -11.99
C LEU A 123 1.25 -4.43 -11.97
N VAL A 124 0.53 -3.52 -12.61
CA VAL A 124 -0.93 -3.53 -12.66
C VAL A 124 -1.38 -4.13 -13.97
N PRO A 125 -2.28 -5.14 -13.98
CA PRO A 125 -2.86 -5.68 -15.20
C PRO A 125 -3.72 -4.62 -15.90
N GLU A 126 -4.09 -4.88 -17.16
CA GLU A 126 -5.06 -4.03 -17.86
C GLU A 126 -6.43 -4.10 -17.18
N ILE A 127 -6.97 -2.94 -16.84
CA ILE A 127 -8.28 -2.76 -16.21
C ILE A 127 -9.18 -2.04 -17.22
N GLU A 128 -10.36 -2.59 -17.47
CA GLU A 128 -11.33 -1.99 -18.41
C GLU A 128 -12.34 -1.08 -17.68
N ASN A 129 -12.74 -1.46 -16.48
CA ASN A 129 -13.78 -0.78 -15.70
C ASN A 129 -13.31 -0.55 -14.26
N GLY A 130 -13.33 0.70 -13.82
CA GLY A 130 -12.85 0.99 -12.47
C GLY A 130 -12.73 2.46 -12.16
N TYR A 131 -11.92 2.73 -11.14
CA TYR A 131 -11.64 4.06 -10.65
C TYR A 131 -10.15 4.19 -10.33
N TYR A 132 -9.64 5.41 -10.42
CA TYR A 132 -8.26 5.70 -10.08
C TYR A 132 -8.12 7.03 -9.36
N VAL A 133 -7.04 7.16 -8.59
CA VAL A 133 -6.62 8.39 -7.93
C VAL A 133 -5.10 8.52 -7.97
N LEU A 134 -4.60 9.70 -8.33
CA LEU A 134 -3.17 10.04 -8.27
C LEU A 134 -2.97 11.12 -7.20
N ILE A 135 -2.04 10.86 -6.28
CA ILE A 135 -1.59 11.80 -5.26
C ILE A 135 -0.13 12.13 -5.56
N ASP A 136 0.12 13.35 -6.01
CA ASP A 136 1.46 13.85 -6.26
C ASP A 136 2.03 14.45 -4.96
N ARG A 137 2.91 13.71 -4.29
CA ARG A 137 3.48 14.12 -3.00
C ARG A 137 4.52 15.26 -3.10
N GLN A 138 4.88 15.67 -4.31
CA GLN A 138 5.76 16.83 -4.53
C GLN A 138 5.02 18.16 -4.58
N VAL A 139 3.69 18.16 -4.73
CA VAL A 139 2.87 19.36 -4.72
C VAL A 139 2.17 19.58 -3.38
N LYS A 140 1.92 20.86 -3.02
CA LYS A 140 1.34 21.17 -1.71
C LYS A 140 -0.05 20.60 -1.48
N GLU A 141 -0.84 20.46 -2.54
CA GLU A 141 -2.22 19.98 -2.46
C GLU A 141 -2.30 18.45 -2.54
N GLY A 142 -1.21 17.80 -2.99
CA GLY A 142 -1.11 16.34 -3.10
C GLY A 142 -1.84 15.75 -4.31
N TRP A 143 -2.96 16.30 -4.73
CA TRP A 143 -3.78 15.76 -5.81
C TRP A 143 -3.32 16.25 -7.18
N ALA A 144 -2.80 15.36 -8.02
CA ALA A 144 -2.34 15.68 -9.38
C ALA A 144 -3.44 15.41 -10.42
N THR A 145 -3.55 16.30 -11.40
CA THR A 145 -4.58 16.22 -12.44
C THR A 145 -4.05 16.27 -13.86
N GLY A 146 -2.74 16.46 -14.03
CA GLY A 146 -2.16 16.75 -15.33
C GLY A 146 -0.86 16.01 -15.63
N ALA A 147 -0.38 16.16 -16.85
CA ALA A 147 0.79 15.49 -17.40
C ALA A 147 2.15 16.09 -16.96
N ASP A 148 2.15 17.11 -16.13
CA ASP A 148 3.38 17.76 -15.66
C ASP A 148 4.30 16.82 -14.88
N ILE A 149 3.74 15.79 -14.22
CA ILE A 149 4.50 14.77 -13.51
C ILE A 149 5.47 14.01 -14.44
N LEU A 150 5.10 13.78 -15.70
CA LEU A 150 5.94 13.08 -16.68
C LEU A 150 7.14 13.92 -17.17
N HIS A 151 7.15 15.22 -16.89
CA HIS A 151 8.22 16.14 -17.30
C HIS A 151 9.22 16.44 -16.18
N ARG A 152 9.15 15.72 -15.07
CA ARG A 152 10.03 15.88 -13.91
C ARG A 152 11.24 14.94 -13.99
N GLY A 153 12.31 15.34 -13.32
CA GLY A 153 13.50 14.50 -13.19
C GLY A 153 13.40 13.42 -12.10
N SER A 154 12.32 13.45 -11.29
CA SER A 154 12.06 12.50 -10.21
C SER A 154 10.56 12.38 -9.96
N PHE A 155 10.18 11.23 -9.43
CA PHE A 155 8.79 10.94 -9.04
C PHE A 155 8.68 10.81 -7.52
N ASN A 156 7.55 11.24 -6.99
CA ASN A 156 7.14 11.02 -5.62
C ASN A 156 5.61 11.08 -5.59
N PHE A 157 4.98 9.95 -5.85
CA PHE A 157 3.53 9.87 -5.96
C PHE A 157 2.97 8.58 -5.38
N THR A 158 1.68 8.64 -5.01
CA THR A 158 0.83 7.49 -4.69
C THR A 158 -0.24 7.35 -5.76
N LEU A 159 -0.49 6.14 -6.22
CA LEU A 159 -1.52 5.80 -7.19
C LEU A 159 -2.40 4.68 -6.63
N GLY A 160 -3.70 4.94 -6.56
CA GLY A 160 -4.72 3.92 -6.30
C GLY A 160 -5.48 3.59 -7.58
N LEU A 161 -5.63 2.30 -7.90
CA LEU A 161 -6.46 1.83 -9.00
C LEU A 161 -7.41 0.74 -8.47
N TYR A 162 -8.69 0.93 -8.66
CA TYR A 162 -9.71 -0.04 -8.27
C TYR A 162 -10.33 -0.66 -9.52
N ASP A 163 -10.16 -1.96 -9.68
CA ASP A 163 -10.83 -2.77 -10.70
C ASP A 163 -12.21 -3.14 -10.18
N ALA A 164 -13.25 -2.59 -10.82
CA ALA A 164 -14.63 -2.80 -10.39
C ALA A 164 -15.21 -4.16 -10.84
N ASP A 165 -14.57 -4.83 -11.78
CA ASP A 165 -15.01 -6.13 -12.27
C ASP A 165 -14.37 -7.26 -11.45
N ALA A 166 -13.12 -7.08 -11.02
CA ALA A 166 -12.41 -8.04 -10.19
C ALA A 166 -12.52 -7.74 -8.68
N GLU A 167 -13.04 -6.56 -8.29
CA GLU A 167 -13.12 -6.05 -6.91
C GLU A 167 -11.76 -5.97 -6.22
N LEU A 168 -10.70 -5.72 -7.02
CA LEU A 168 -9.32 -5.59 -6.56
C LEU A 168 -8.90 -4.13 -6.47
N LEU A 169 -8.19 -3.78 -5.40
CA LEU A 169 -7.53 -2.50 -5.24
C LEU A 169 -6.01 -2.68 -5.37
N TYR A 170 -5.43 -1.98 -6.32
CA TYR A 170 -3.99 -1.87 -6.52
C TYR A 170 -3.52 -0.54 -5.93
N PHE A 171 -2.59 -0.62 -4.99
CA PHE A 171 -1.93 0.52 -4.38
C PHE A 171 -0.46 0.53 -4.80
N CYS A 172 -0.01 1.66 -5.32
CA CYS A 172 1.36 1.86 -5.78
C CYS A 172 1.91 3.15 -5.19
N GLU A 173 3.13 3.10 -4.67
CA GLU A 173 3.94 4.29 -4.39
C GLU A 173 5.23 4.20 -5.19
N LEU A 174 5.68 5.31 -5.74
CA LEU A 174 6.95 5.42 -6.44
C LEU A 174 7.70 6.66 -5.95
N ASP A 175 8.91 6.43 -5.48
CA ASP A 175 9.88 7.45 -5.06
C ASP A 175 11.19 7.25 -5.83
N THR A 176 11.71 8.34 -6.48
CA THR A 176 12.97 8.30 -7.26
C THR A 176 13.82 9.55 -7.05
#